data_0dbaa0782f2b4478962eb919b79f6ca7
#
_entry.id   0dbaa0782f2b4478962eb919b79f6ca7
#
_cell.length_a   1.000
_cell.length_b   1.000
_cell.length_c   1.000
_cell.angle_alpha   90.00
_cell.angle_beta   90.00
_cell.angle_gamma   90.00
#
_symmetry.space_group_name_H-M   'P 1'
#
loop_
_entity.id
_entity.type
_entity.pdbx_description
1 polymer ?
#
loop_
_entity_poly.entity_id
_entity_poly.type
_entity_poly.pdbx_seq_one_letter_code
_entity_poly.pdbx_strand_id
1 'polypeptide(L)'
;MSGVRADVRLVELGLAPSREKARTLIMAGEVFIDTLRIDKPGAAVPEDALLTVKEQAIPFVSRGGLKLDKAVRKYGLDFTDMVTMDVVASTGGFTDCMLQNGAKKVYAIDVGYGQLDWKLRNDPRVVVMERTNARNMEPDWFTEAPDFASMDVSFISVKLILPGIYKSLREGAQAVILVKPQFEAGRGRVGKNGVVRDKDTHRQVVEDTARFALDTGFSIRQIDYSPITGPKGNIEFLLLLEKSGTAGGTEVLADIPHIVDMAHGELA
;
A
#
# COMPACT_ATOMS: atom_id res chain seq x y z
N MET A 1 -0.57 -42.76 10.89
CA MET A 1 0.70 -42.05 10.60
C MET A 1 0.66 -40.76 11.38
N SER A 2 1.61 -40.58 12.32
CA SER A 2 1.74 -39.33 13.07
C SER A 2 2.26 -38.25 12.12
N GLY A 3 1.48 -37.21 11.87
CA GLY A 3 1.95 -36.10 11.07
C GLY A 3 2.36 -34.91 11.94
N VAL A 4 3.38 -34.19 11.51
CA VAL A 4 3.82 -32.94 12.14
C VAL A 4 2.91 -31.81 11.63
N ARG A 5 2.62 -30.81 12.46
CA ARG A 5 1.86 -29.64 12.01
C ARG A 5 2.63 -28.87 10.93
N ALA A 6 1.93 -28.43 9.91
CA ALA A 6 2.54 -27.70 8.78
C ALA A 6 3.31 -26.43 9.22
N ASP A 7 2.76 -25.67 10.19
CA ASP A 7 3.40 -24.45 10.72
C ASP A 7 4.70 -24.76 11.50
N VAL A 8 4.78 -25.93 12.13
CA VAL A 8 5.98 -26.41 12.83
C VAL A 8 7.00 -26.91 11.82
N ARG A 9 6.56 -27.75 10.88
CA ARG A 9 7.42 -28.36 9.87
C ARG A 9 8.15 -27.36 8.98
N LEU A 10 7.48 -26.25 8.61
CA LEU A 10 8.12 -25.17 7.86
C LEU A 10 9.30 -24.54 8.61
N VAL A 11 9.19 -24.38 9.92
CA VAL A 11 10.28 -23.82 10.73
C VAL A 11 11.43 -24.84 10.88
N GLU A 12 11.13 -26.13 11.11
CA GLU A 12 12.11 -27.21 11.20
C GLU A 12 12.94 -27.34 9.91
N LEU A 13 12.30 -27.16 8.75
CA LEU A 13 12.94 -27.19 7.43
C LEU A 13 13.67 -25.89 7.07
N GLY A 14 13.64 -24.86 7.92
CA GLY A 14 14.24 -23.56 7.63
C GLY A 14 13.50 -22.75 6.55
N LEU A 15 12.30 -23.20 6.14
CA LEU A 15 11.46 -22.53 5.12
C LEU A 15 10.69 -21.33 5.68
N ALA A 16 10.67 -21.17 7.00
CA ALA A 16 10.14 -19.98 7.65
C ALA A 16 10.96 -19.67 8.91
N PRO A 17 11.27 -18.39 9.21
CA PRO A 17 12.09 -18.01 10.37
C PRO A 17 11.36 -18.16 11.71
N SER A 18 10.02 -18.24 11.70
CA SER A 18 9.21 -18.43 12.90
C SER A 18 7.86 -19.09 12.56
N ARG A 19 7.21 -19.66 13.57
CA ARG A 19 5.87 -20.25 13.42
C ARG A 19 4.82 -19.23 13.00
N GLU A 20 4.97 -17.98 13.41
CA GLU A 20 4.06 -16.89 13.01
C GLU A 20 4.21 -16.61 11.51
N LYS A 21 5.44 -16.52 11.01
CA LYS A 21 5.70 -16.37 9.57
C LYS A 21 5.23 -17.59 8.78
N ALA A 22 5.45 -18.80 9.29
CA ALA A 22 4.94 -20.04 8.68
C ALA A 22 3.41 -20.02 8.54
N ARG A 23 2.69 -19.57 9.57
CA ARG A 23 1.22 -19.40 9.53
C ARG A 23 0.79 -18.38 8.48
N THR A 24 1.50 -17.26 8.38
CA THR A 24 1.25 -16.25 7.35
C THR A 24 1.41 -16.80 5.94
N LEU A 25 2.48 -17.56 5.67
CA LEU A 25 2.74 -18.20 4.37
C LEU A 25 1.64 -19.22 4.01
N ILE A 26 1.23 -20.05 4.97
CA ILE A 26 0.15 -21.04 4.76
C ILE A 26 -1.19 -20.32 4.46
N MET A 27 -1.52 -19.30 5.26
CA MET A 27 -2.76 -18.53 5.07
C MET A 27 -2.76 -17.72 3.77
N ALA A 28 -1.57 -17.36 3.26
CA ALA A 28 -1.39 -16.74 1.95
C ALA A 28 -1.52 -17.75 0.79
N GLY A 29 -1.62 -19.06 1.07
CA GLY A 29 -1.71 -20.10 0.05
C GLY A 29 -0.39 -20.36 -0.69
N GLU A 30 0.75 -20.02 -0.06
CA GLU A 30 2.10 -20.12 -0.65
C GLU A 30 2.81 -21.43 -0.32
N VAL A 31 2.19 -22.30 0.49
CA VAL A 31 2.79 -23.56 0.95
C VAL A 31 2.17 -24.75 0.24
N PHE A 32 3.02 -25.62 -0.29
CA PHE A 32 2.61 -26.81 -1.04
C PHE A 32 3.37 -28.06 -0.58
N ILE A 33 2.72 -29.23 -0.70
CA ILE A 33 3.36 -30.54 -0.77
C ILE A 33 3.20 -30.98 -2.23
N ASP A 34 4.30 -31.08 -2.95
CA ASP A 34 4.30 -31.29 -4.41
C ASP A 34 3.43 -30.23 -5.12
N THR A 35 2.24 -30.62 -5.60
CA THR A 35 1.26 -29.71 -6.23
C THR A 35 0.06 -29.39 -5.32
N LEU A 36 -0.04 -30.02 -4.16
CA LEU A 36 -1.17 -29.86 -3.24
C LEU A 36 -0.93 -28.70 -2.26
N ARG A 37 -1.79 -27.68 -2.33
CA ARG A 37 -1.72 -26.52 -1.45
C ARG A 37 -2.15 -26.88 -0.02
N ILE A 38 -1.42 -26.36 0.96
CA ILE A 38 -1.75 -26.45 2.38
C ILE A 38 -2.49 -25.18 2.79
N ASP A 39 -3.75 -25.31 3.19
CA ASP A 39 -4.61 -24.16 3.53
C ASP A 39 -4.72 -23.91 5.04
N LYS A 40 -4.25 -24.83 5.88
CA LYS A 40 -4.41 -24.72 7.34
C LYS A 40 -3.06 -24.88 8.06
N PRO A 41 -2.65 -23.91 8.90
CA PRO A 41 -1.40 -24.00 9.67
C PRO A 41 -1.28 -25.24 10.56
N GLY A 42 -2.42 -25.74 11.03
CA GLY A 42 -2.50 -26.93 11.85
C GLY A 42 -2.66 -28.25 11.08
N ALA A 43 -2.63 -28.22 9.74
CA ALA A 43 -2.72 -29.45 8.95
C ALA A 43 -1.57 -30.39 9.32
N ALA A 44 -1.89 -31.69 9.49
CA ALA A 44 -0.89 -32.73 9.67
C ALA A 44 -0.22 -33.03 8.34
N VAL A 45 1.10 -32.92 8.27
CA VAL A 45 1.91 -33.24 7.10
C VAL A 45 2.85 -34.40 7.45
N PRO A 46 3.11 -35.35 6.54
CA PRO A 46 4.07 -36.43 6.76
C PRO A 46 5.46 -35.85 7.08
N GLU A 47 6.21 -36.53 7.94
CA GLU A 47 7.56 -36.08 8.33
C GLU A 47 8.57 -36.10 7.16
N ASP A 48 8.36 -36.96 6.18
CA ASP A 48 9.15 -37.08 4.95
C ASP A 48 8.62 -36.18 3.79
N ALA A 49 7.52 -35.44 4.01
CA ALA A 49 6.97 -34.57 2.98
C ALA A 49 7.92 -33.43 2.62
N LEU A 50 8.17 -33.27 1.33
CA LEU A 50 8.87 -32.12 0.77
C LEU A 50 7.90 -30.93 0.69
N LEU A 51 7.99 -30.07 1.73
CA LEU A 51 7.28 -28.80 1.72
C LEU A 51 8.01 -27.81 0.80
N THR A 52 7.28 -27.19 -0.10
CA THR A 52 7.78 -26.07 -0.89
C THR A 52 7.00 -24.82 -0.52
N VAL A 53 7.71 -23.72 -0.36
CA VAL A 53 7.12 -22.39 -0.26
C VAL A 53 7.25 -21.76 -1.63
N LYS A 54 6.12 -21.55 -2.28
CA LYS A 54 6.08 -20.80 -3.52
C LYS A 54 6.12 -19.30 -3.16
N GLU A 55 7.29 -18.83 -2.77
CA GLU A 55 7.52 -17.39 -2.72
C GLU A 55 7.29 -16.85 -4.14
N GLN A 56 6.18 -16.18 -4.35
CA GLN A 56 6.24 -15.06 -5.26
C GLN A 56 7.22 -14.11 -4.58
N ALA A 57 8.44 -14.08 -5.06
CA ALA A 57 9.44 -13.14 -4.57
C ALA A 57 8.83 -11.74 -4.75
N ILE A 58 8.32 -11.18 -3.65
CA ILE A 58 7.82 -9.81 -3.65
C ILE A 58 9.07 -8.98 -3.93
N PRO A 59 9.13 -8.24 -5.05
CA PRO A 59 10.33 -7.52 -5.44
C PRO A 59 10.67 -6.36 -4.49
N PHE A 60 9.83 -6.10 -3.50
CA PHE A 60 9.91 -5.00 -2.55
C PHE A 60 10.04 -5.49 -1.12
N VAL A 61 10.56 -4.66 -0.22
CA VAL A 61 10.71 -4.96 1.22
C VAL A 61 9.39 -5.30 1.92
N SER A 62 8.26 -4.97 1.32
CA SER A 62 6.93 -5.39 1.77
C SER A 62 5.93 -5.47 0.62
N ARG A 63 4.83 -6.22 0.82
CA ARG A 63 3.72 -6.32 -0.15
C ARG A 63 3.08 -4.97 -0.50
N GLY A 64 3.27 -3.94 0.35
CA GLY A 64 2.84 -2.57 0.07
C GLY A 64 3.38 -2.04 -1.25
N GLY A 65 4.63 -2.37 -1.60
CA GLY A 65 5.27 -1.95 -2.85
C GLY A 65 4.49 -2.34 -4.11
N LEU A 66 3.80 -3.50 -4.10
CA LEU A 66 2.96 -3.94 -5.21
C LEU A 66 1.81 -2.96 -5.54
N LYS A 67 1.33 -2.21 -4.54
CA LYS A 67 0.24 -1.24 -4.73
C LYS A 67 0.73 -0.05 -5.56
N LEU A 68 1.89 0.50 -5.21
CA LEU A 68 2.49 1.60 -5.97
C LEU A 68 3.02 1.11 -7.34
N ASP A 69 3.59 -0.10 -7.41
CA ASP A 69 4.07 -0.70 -8.66
C ASP A 69 2.94 -0.83 -9.71
N LYS A 70 1.71 -1.18 -9.27
CA LYS A 70 0.54 -1.15 -10.18
C LYS A 70 0.32 0.25 -10.76
N ALA A 71 0.38 1.29 -9.93
CA ALA A 71 0.23 2.67 -10.39
C ALA A 71 1.36 3.07 -11.34
N VAL A 72 2.61 2.72 -11.01
CA VAL A 72 3.80 2.96 -11.85
C VAL A 72 3.59 2.37 -13.24
N ARG A 73 3.26 1.08 -13.32
CA ARG A 73 3.09 0.40 -14.61
C ARG A 73 1.87 0.89 -15.38
N LYS A 74 0.75 1.07 -14.70
CA LYS A 74 -0.52 1.44 -15.36
C LYS A 74 -0.52 2.87 -15.86
N TYR A 75 0.08 3.79 -15.09
CA TYR A 75 0.04 5.23 -15.38
C TYR A 75 1.33 5.72 -16.04
N GLY A 76 2.32 4.84 -16.23
CA GLY A 76 3.60 5.21 -16.84
C GLY A 76 4.41 6.19 -15.98
N LEU A 77 4.36 6.03 -14.64
CA LEU A 77 5.12 6.90 -13.74
C LEU A 77 6.62 6.55 -13.83
N ASP A 78 7.44 7.56 -13.98
CA ASP A 78 8.90 7.45 -13.98
C ASP A 78 9.45 8.36 -12.87
N PHE A 79 10.22 7.80 -11.97
CA PHE A 79 10.82 8.55 -10.86
C PHE A 79 12.27 8.91 -11.10
N THR A 80 12.80 8.68 -12.31
CA THR A 80 14.19 8.98 -12.66
C THR A 80 14.53 10.43 -12.30
N ASP A 81 15.60 10.57 -11.50
CA ASP A 81 16.11 11.85 -10.98
C ASP A 81 15.15 12.67 -10.11
N MET A 82 13.98 12.12 -9.74
CA MET A 82 12.99 12.80 -8.89
C MET A 82 13.36 12.76 -7.41
N VAL A 83 13.03 13.84 -6.73
CA VAL A 83 12.92 13.90 -5.26
C VAL A 83 11.49 13.50 -4.89
N THR A 84 11.32 12.46 -4.10
CA THR A 84 10.01 11.91 -3.76
C THR A 84 9.78 11.88 -2.26
N MET A 85 8.52 11.76 -1.83
CA MET A 85 8.18 11.49 -0.44
C MET A 85 7.22 10.30 -0.31
N ASP A 86 7.51 9.46 0.69
CA ASP A 86 6.66 8.34 1.13
C ASP A 86 6.02 8.73 2.46
N VAL A 87 4.74 9.02 2.42
CA VAL A 87 3.98 9.51 3.57
C VAL A 87 3.32 8.33 4.28
N VAL A 88 3.75 8.08 5.52
CA VAL A 88 3.47 6.89 6.34
C VAL A 88 4.19 5.66 5.77
N ALA A 89 5.51 5.77 5.67
CA ALA A 89 6.38 4.81 4.99
C ALA A 89 6.35 3.39 5.61
N SER A 90 6.10 3.27 6.92
CA SER A 90 6.07 1.98 7.64
C SER A 90 7.33 1.14 7.35
N THR A 91 7.20 -0.06 6.79
CA THR A 91 8.33 -0.92 6.39
C THR A 91 9.09 -0.39 5.16
N GLY A 92 8.50 0.54 4.39
CA GLY A 92 9.14 1.15 3.22
C GLY A 92 8.80 0.52 1.88
N GLY A 93 7.66 -0.15 1.75
CA GLY A 93 7.28 -0.76 0.48
C GLY A 93 7.17 0.24 -0.67
N PHE A 94 6.58 1.41 -0.43
CA PHE A 94 6.49 2.48 -1.44
C PHE A 94 7.85 3.14 -1.67
N THR A 95 8.61 3.40 -0.61
CA THR A 95 10.01 3.88 -0.69
C THR A 95 10.85 3.00 -1.60
N ASP A 96 10.85 1.67 -1.38
CA ASP A 96 11.61 0.70 -2.19
C ASP A 96 11.12 0.70 -3.65
N CYS A 97 9.82 0.79 -3.88
CA CYS A 97 9.26 0.88 -5.23
C CYS A 97 9.75 2.14 -5.96
N MET A 98 9.75 3.31 -5.32
CA MET A 98 10.24 4.55 -5.92
C MET A 98 11.75 4.49 -6.22
N LEU A 99 12.55 3.95 -5.30
CA LEU A 99 14.01 3.78 -5.48
C LEU A 99 14.35 2.84 -6.64
N GLN A 100 13.61 1.72 -6.78
CA GLN A 100 13.79 0.77 -7.88
C GLN A 100 13.38 1.35 -9.24
N ASN A 101 12.48 2.35 -9.25
CA ASN A 101 12.05 3.08 -10.44
C ASN A 101 12.78 4.43 -10.61
N GLY A 102 14.00 4.57 -10.05
CA GLY A 102 14.93 5.64 -10.38
C GLY A 102 14.90 6.87 -9.47
N ALA A 103 14.13 6.89 -8.37
CA ALA A 103 14.11 8.04 -7.48
C ALA A 103 15.52 8.42 -6.98
N LYS A 104 15.87 9.71 -7.16
CA LYS A 104 17.13 10.30 -6.71
C LYS A 104 17.18 10.42 -5.18
N LYS A 105 16.03 10.75 -4.58
CA LYS A 105 15.88 10.92 -3.13
C LYS A 105 14.47 10.56 -2.72
N VAL A 106 14.32 9.91 -1.55
CA VAL A 106 13.03 9.62 -0.94
C VAL A 106 13.01 10.11 0.51
N TYR A 107 12.11 11.01 0.84
CA TYR A 107 11.78 11.35 2.23
C TYR A 107 10.80 10.31 2.78
N ALA A 108 11.27 9.41 3.63
CA ALA A 108 10.44 8.37 4.26
C ALA A 108 9.91 8.88 5.60
N ILE A 109 8.64 9.31 5.61
CA ILE A 109 8.00 9.98 6.74
C ILE A 109 7.12 8.97 7.48
N ASP A 110 7.32 8.81 8.79
CA ASP A 110 6.48 7.96 9.63
C ASP A 110 6.38 8.48 11.07
N VAL A 111 5.21 8.29 11.69
CA VAL A 111 5.01 8.61 13.11
C VAL A 111 5.68 7.58 14.03
N GLY A 112 5.88 6.35 13.53
CA GLY A 112 6.56 5.26 14.21
C GLY A 112 8.07 5.46 14.30
N TYR A 113 8.71 4.48 14.91
CA TYR A 113 10.17 4.43 15.03
C TYR A 113 10.68 3.01 14.80
N GLY A 114 11.78 2.87 14.03
CA GLY A 114 12.43 1.59 13.78
C GLY A 114 11.64 0.63 12.89
N GLN A 115 10.63 1.10 12.16
CA GLN A 115 9.81 0.26 11.28
C GLN A 115 10.40 0.11 9.88
N LEU A 116 11.10 1.14 9.40
CA LEU A 116 11.69 1.14 8.06
C LEU A 116 12.73 0.03 7.94
N ASP A 117 12.65 -0.72 6.84
CA ASP A 117 13.56 -1.84 6.56
C ASP A 117 15.02 -1.38 6.61
N TRP A 118 15.91 -2.26 7.14
CA TRP A 118 17.33 -1.96 7.33
C TRP A 118 18.04 -1.57 6.02
N LYS A 119 17.70 -2.21 4.92
CA LYS A 119 18.25 -1.90 3.59
C LYS A 119 17.95 -0.46 3.19
N LEU A 120 16.70 -0.03 3.40
CA LEU A 120 16.27 1.33 3.05
C LEU A 120 16.85 2.38 4.00
N ARG A 121 16.91 2.06 5.28
CA ARG A 121 17.51 2.95 6.30
C ARG A 121 18.97 3.29 6.01
N ASN A 122 19.71 2.39 5.37
CA ASN A 122 21.10 2.57 5.01
C ASN A 122 21.32 3.00 3.56
N ASP A 123 20.26 3.17 2.76
CA ASP A 123 20.39 3.70 1.41
C ASP A 123 20.63 5.21 1.47
N PRO A 124 21.74 5.74 0.89
CA PRO A 124 22.08 7.17 0.95
C PRO A 124 21.04 8.08 0.27
N ARG A 125 20.15 7.51 -0.53
CA ARG A 125 19.05 8.24 -1.19
C ARG A 125 17.85 8.43 -0.26
N VAL A 126 17.78 7.74 0.89
CA VAL A 126 16.63 7.78 1.80
C VAL A 126 16.91 8.73 2.96
N VAL A 127 16.05 9.72 3.10
CA VAL A 127 16.00 10.61 4.27
C VAL A 127 14.95 10.08 5.23
N VAL A 128 15.39 9.47 6.34
CA VAL A 128 14.51 8.85 7.32
C VAL A 128 13.93 9.91 8.25
N MET A 129 12.61 10.11 8.22
CA MET A 129 11.87 11.07 9.02
C MET A 129 10.89 10.36 9.95
N GLU A 130 11.42 9.62 10.92
CA GLU A 130 10.63 8.92 11.93
C GLU A 130 10.17 9.84 13.07
N ARG A 131 9.19 9.38 13.88
CA ARG A 131 8.52 10.16 14.94
C ARG A 131 7.94 11.48 14.42
N THR A 132 7.58 11.49 13.13
CA THR A 132 7.13 12.68 12.42
C THR A 132 5.66 12.52 12.04
N ASN A 133 4.80 13.37 12.61
CA ASN A 133 3.37 13.30 12.34
C ASN A 133 3.03 14.07 11.06
N ALA A 134 2.78 13.35 9.98
CA ALA A 134 2.48 13.90 8.65
C ALA A 134 1.25 14.86 8.62
N ARG A 135 0.38 14.85 9.64
CA ARG A 135 -0.71 15.83 9.77
C ARG A 135 -0.21 17.27 9.93
N ASN A 136 1.02 17.43 10.42
CA ASN A 136 1.67 18.72 10.66
C ASN A 136 2.71 19.05 9.58
N MET A 137 2.62 18.38 8.42
CA MET A 137 3.56 18.55 7.31
C MET A 137 3.55 19.99 6.80
N GLU A 138 4.74 20.58 6.70
CA GLU A 138 4.97 21.91 6.12
C GLU A 138 6.13 21.89 5.13
N PRO A 139 6.16 22.80 4.14
CA PRO A 139 7.18 22.81 3.09
C PRO A 139 8.62 22.91 3.59
N ASP A 140 8.86 23.55 4.72
CA ASP A 140 10.18 23.75 5.32
C ASP A 140 10.81 22.46 5.90
N TRP A 141 10.05 21.36 5.94
CA TRP A 141 10.60 20.04 6.29
C TRP A 141 11.54 19.49 5.23
N PHE A 142 11.43 19.99 4.00
CA PHE A 142 12.12 19.45 2.84
C PHE A 142 13.23 20.39 2.36
N THR A 143 14.44 19.90 2.28
CA THR A 143 15.58 20.66 1.71
C THR A 143 15.42 20.89 0.19
N GLU A 144 14.71 19.99 -0.47
CA GLU A 144 14.32 20.06 -1.88
C GLU A 144 12.82 19.72 -1.94
N ALA A 145 12.01 20.56 -2.59
CA ALA A 145 10.59 20.33 -2.74
C ALA A 145 10.32 19.03 -3.52
N PRO A 146 9.47 18.13 -3.03
CA PRO A 146 9.21 16.86 -3.70
C PRO A 146 8.51 17.01 -5.05
N ASP A 147 8.95 16.19 -6.02
CA ASP A 147 8.39 16.03 -7.36
C ASP A 147 7.22 15.05 -7.39
N PHE A 148 7.18 14.18 -6.39
CA PHE A 148 6.16 13.14 -6.27
C PHE A 148 5.90 12.79 -4.79
N ALA A 149 4.65 12.43 -4.50
CA ALA A 149 4.25 11.91 -3.20
C ALA A 149 3.55 10.56 -3.33
N SER A 150 3.82 9.64 -2.41
CA SER A 150 2.99 8.46 -2.18
C SER A 150 2.44 8.46 -0.77
N MET A 151 1.22 7.93 -0.55
CA MET A 151 0.61 7.84 0.77
C MET A 151 -0.18 6.55 0.94
N ASP A 152 0.20 5.76 1.97
CA ASP A 152 -0.52 4.56 2.42
C ASP A 152 -0.84 4.64 3.92
N VAL A 153 -1.77 5.54 4.32
CA VAL A 153 -2.11 5.80 5.71
C VAL A 153 -3.10 4.76 6.26
N SER A 154 -2.96 4.45 7.55
CA SER A 154 -3.88 3.58 8.29
C SER A 154 -4.37 4.25 9.57
N PHE A 155 -5.63 3.91 9.95
CA PHE A 155 -6.29 4.35 11.18
C PHE A 155 -6.71 5.82 11.23
N ILE A 156 -6.40 6.62 10.23
CA ILE A 156 -6.87 8.00 10.07
C ILE A 156 -7.31 8.23 8.62
N SER A 157 -8.10 9.28 8.40
CA SER A 157 -8.51 9.70 7.06
C SER A 157 -7.35 10.37 6.32
N VAL A 158 -7.22 10.05 5.02
CA VAL A 158 -6.26 10.70 4.10
C VAL A 158 -6.49 12.22 4.02
N LYS A 159 -7.72 12.67 4.24
CA LYS A 159 -8.13 14.09 4.22
C LYS A 159 -7.37 14.94 5.24
N LEU A 160 -6.87 14.33 6.33
CA LEU A 160 -6.09 15.03 7.35
C LEU A 160 -4.65 15.34 6.91
N ILE A 161 -4.14 14.67 5.88
CA ILE A 161 -2.76 14.77 5.42
C ILE A 161 -2.66 15.44 4.05
N LEU A 162 -3.65 15.24 3.18
CA LEU A 162 -3.67 15.79 1.82
C LEU A 162 -3.31 17.28 1.71
N PRO A 163 -3.81 18.18 2.60
CA PRO A 163 -3.43 19.59 2.54
C PRO A 163 -1.94 19.84 2.76
N GLY A 164 -1.29 19.07 3.64
CA GLY A 164 0.15 19.14 3.88
C GLY A 164 0.94 18.66 2.66
N ILE A 165 0.50 17.56 2.03
CA ILE A 165 1.10 17.06 0.78
C ILE A 165 0.99 18.13 -0.31
N TYR A 166 -0.20 18.71 -0.51
CA TYR A 166 -0.41 19.76 -1.52
C TYR A 166 0.53 20.94 -1.35
N LYS A 167 0.66 21.45 -0.11
CA LYS A 167 1.56 22.57 0.19
C LYS A 167 3.02 22.25 -0.12
N SER A 168 3.46 21.02 0.19
CA SER A 168 4.86 20.61 0.14
C SER A 168 5.34 20.22 -1.25
N LEU A 169 4.45 19.77 -2.12
CA LEU A 169 4.77 19.43 -3.50
C LEU A 169 5.07 20.69 -4.33
N ARG A 170 6.00 20.57 -5.29
CA ARG A 170 6.19 21.60 -6.31
C ARG A 170 5.00 21.66 -7.28
N GLU A 171 4.87 22.75 -8.03
CA GLU A 171 3.89 22.84 -9.12
C GLU A 171 4.17 21.78 -10.20
N GLY A 172 3.11 21.16 -10.73
CA GLY A 172 3.18 20.05 -11.68
C GLY A 172 3.51 18.70 -11.08
N ALA A 173 3.80 18.62 -9.78
CA ALA A 173 4.10 17.38 -9.09
C ALA A 173 2.87 16.48 -8.98
N GLN A 174 3.10 15.16 -8.96
CA GLN A 174 2.04 14.17 -8.85
C GLN A 174 2.03 13.49 -7.48
N ALA A 175 0.89 12.87 -7.13
CA ALA A 175 0.77 12.07 -5.92
C ALA A 175 -0.09 10.82 -6.18
N VAL A 176 0.33 9.67 -5.63
CA VAL A 176 -0.49 8.46 -5.55
C VAL A 176 -0.96 8.26 -4.12
N ILE A 177 -2.27 8.30 -3.93
CA ILE A 177 -2.91 8.17 -2.62
C ILE A 177 -3.68 6.86 -2.56
N LEU A 178 -3.43 6.07 -1.52
CA LEU A 178 -4.22 4.87 -1.25
C LEU A 178 -5.42 5.22 -0.39
N VAL A 179 -6.62 5.03 -0.93
CA VAL A 179 -7.90 5.24 -0.25
C VAL A 179 -8.34 3.93 0.38
N LYS A 180 -8.51 3.93 1.69
CA LYS A 180 -8.92 2.75 2.46
C LYS A 180 -10.33 2.95 3.02
N PRO A 181 -11.35 2.31 2.43
CA PRO A 181 -12.74 2.53 2.83
C PRO A 181 -13.00 2.34 4.32
N GLN A 182 -12.30 1.40 4.96
CA GLN A 182 -12.44 1.14 6.39
C GLN A 182 -12.03 2.30 7.30
N PHE A 183 -11.27 3.28 6.79
CA PHE A 183 -10.85 4.48 7.55
C PHE A 183 -11.56 5.76 7.07
N GLU A 184 -12.29 5.69 5.96
CA GLU A 184 -13.00 6.83 5.35
C GLU A 184 -14.52 6.77 5.53
N ALA A 185 -15.11 5.57 5.57
CA ALA A 185 -16.57 5.37 5.52
C ALA A 185 -17.33 5.78 6.79
N GLY A 186 -16.62 6.04 7.91
CA GLY A 186 -17.24 6.24 9.21
C GLY A 186 -17.73 4.94 9.88
N ARG A 187 -17.87 4.97 11.20
CA ARG A 187 -18.09 3.78 12.04
C ARG A 187 -19.34 2.95 11.66
N GLY A 188 -20.40 3.58 11.17
CA GLY A 188 -21.67 2.92 10.86
C GLY A 188 -21.65 2.05 9.60
N ARG A 189 -20.65 2.20 8.73
CA ARG A 189 -20.55 1.46 7.45
C ARG A 189 -19.43 0.41 7.46
N VAL A 190 -18.72 0.25 8.55
CA VAL A 190 -17.66 -0.73 8.72
C VAL A 190 -18.21 -1.96 9.43
N GLY A 191 -18.07 -3.13 8.80
CA GLY A 191 -18.56 -4.40 9.34
C GLY A 191 -17.82 -4.88 10.60
N LYS A 192 -18.32 -5.94 11.24
CA LYS A 192 -17.82 -6.48 12.53
C LYS A 192 -16.30 -6.73 12.57
N ASN A 193 -15.70 -7.10 11.45
CA ASN A 193 -14.26 -7.41 11.37
C ASN A 193 -13.40 -6.23 10.88
N GLY A 194 -13.98 -5.02 10.80
CA GLY A 194 -13.28 -3.86 10.23
C GLY A 194 -13.20 -3.91 8.71
N VAL A 195 -14.13 -4.61 8.03
CA VAL A 195 -14.14 -4.75 6.56
C VAL A 195 -15.38 -4.07 6.00
N VAL A 196 -15.19 -3.24 4.99
CA VAL A 196 -16.23 -2.67 4.15
C VAL A 196 -16.45 -3.61 2.97
N ARG A 197 -17.69 -4.07 2.77
CA ARG A 197 -18.05 -5.01 1.68
C ARG A 197 -19.05 -4.42 0.69
N ASP A 198 -19.75 -3.38 1.11
CA ASP A 198 -20.79 -2.77 0.32
C ASP A 198 -20.22 -1.91 -0.80
N LYS A 199 -20.66 -2.18 -2.03
CA LYS A 199 -20.17 -1.47 -3.24
C LYS A 199 -20.53 0.01 -3.23
N ASP A 200 -21.71 0.36 -2.75
CA ASP A 200 -22.16 1.75 -2.71
C ASP A 200 -21.34 2.55 -1.69
N THR A 201 -21.00 1.92 -0.57
CA THR A 201 -20.06 2.50 0.40
C THR A 201 -18.68 2.72 -0.23
N HIS A 202 -18.16 1.78 -1.02
CA HIS A 202 -16.89 1.95 -1.74
C HIS A 202 -16.97 3.11 -2.73
N ARG A 203 -18.04 3.17 -3.56
CA ARG A 203 -18.26 4.27 -4.53
C ARG A 203 -18.26 5.62 -3.82
N GLN A 204 -19.07 5.73 -2.76
CA GLN A 204 -19.19 6.98 -2.00
C GLN A 204 -17.86 7.41 -1.38
N VAL A 205 -17.10 6.48 -0.77
CA VAL A 205 -15.81 6.78 -0.15
C VAL A 205 -14.79 7.28 -1.17
N VAL A 206 -14.70 6.60 -2.33
CA VAL A 206 -13.77 7.02 -3.39
C VAL A 206 -14.16 8.39 -3.93
N GLU A 207 -15.45 8.62 -4.18
CA GLU A 207 -15.95 9.91 -4.66
C GLU A 207 -15.72 11.04 -3.64
N ASP A 208 -16.05 10.82 -2.36
CA ASP A 208 -15.87 11.83 -1.30
C ASP A 208 -14.38 12.18 -1.10
N THR A 209 -13.49 11.20 -1.29
CA THR A 209 -12.05 11.44 -1.18
C THR A 209 -11.52 12.19 -2.40
N ALA A 210 -11.97 11.81 -3.59
CA ALA A 210 -11.61 12.48 -4.83
C ALA A 210 -12.10 13.95 -4.86
N ARG A 211 -13.34 14.21 -4.44
CA ARG A 211 -13.86 15.58 -4.31
C ARG A 211 -13.06 16.40 -3.30
N PHE A 212 -12.70 15.83 -2.16
CA PHE A 212 -11.85 16.50 -1.20
C PHE A 212 -10.46 16.84 -1.77
N ALA A 213 -9.89 15.98 -2.62
CA ALA A 213 -8.63 16.28 -3.29
C ALA A 213 -8.79 17.46 -4.26
N LEU A 214 -9.90 17.53 -5.02
CA LEU A 214 -10.25 18.70 -5.86
C LEU A 214 -10.37 19.98 -5.03
N ASP A 215 -11.09 19.93 -3.91
CA ASP A 215 -11.28 21.07 -3.00
C ASP A 215 -9.96 21.52 -2.37
N THR A 216 -8.98 20.61 -2.23
CA THR A 216 -7.63 20.93 -1.74
C THR A 216 -6.79 21.64 -2.82
N GLY A 217 -7.18 21.53 -4.11
CA GLY A 217 -6.50 22.16 -5.26
C GLY A 217 -5.84 21.18 -6.22
N PHE A 218 -5.88 19.88 -5.94
CA PHE A 218 -5.39 18.86 -6.87
C PHE A 218 -6.30 18.70 -8.09
N SER A 219 -5.72 18.30 -9.22
CA SER A 219 -6.46 17.66 -10.31
C SER A 219 -6.43 16.15 -10.13
N ILE A 220 -7.51 15.45 -10.50
CA ILE A 220 -7.57 13.98 -10.53
C ILE A 220 -7.15 13.54 -11.93
N ARG A 221 -6.10 12.72 -12.02
CA ARG A 221 -5.61 12.18 -13.29
C ARG A 221 -6.15 10.79 -13.56
N GLN A 222 -6.20 9.93 -12.54
CA GLN A 222 -6.65 8.55 -12.67
C GLN A 222 -7.22 8.04 -11.35
N ILE A 223 -8.13 7.08 -11.45
CA ILE A 223 -8.64 6.30 -10.32
C ILE A 223 -8.47 4.82 -10.68
N ASP A 224 -8.10 3.98 -9.70
CA ASP A 224 -8.01 2.52 -9.85
C ASP A 224 -8.18 1.84 -8.48
N TYR A 225 -8.04 0.53 -8.44
CA TYR A 225 -7.99 -0.25 -7.19
C TYR A 225 -6.61 -0.90 -7.01
N SER A 226 -6.26 -1.17 -5.74
CA SER A 226 -5.04 -1.89 -5.37
C SER A 226 -5.05 -3.31 -5.95
N PRO A 227 -3.90 -3.86 -6.41
CA PRO A 227 -3.84 -5.24 -6.91
C PRO A 227 -3.98 -6.28 -5.81
N ILE A 228 -3.91 -5.85 -4.55
CA ILE A 228 -4.01 -6.71 -3.36
C ILE A 228 -4.94 -6.08 -2.33
N THR A 229 -5.61 -6.91 -1.57
CA THR A 229 -6.43 -6.46 -0.44
C THR A 229 -5.57 -6.10 0.78
N GLY A 230 -6.13 -5.28 1.66
CA GLY A 230 -5.58 -5.05 2.99
C GLY A 230 -5.52 -6.33 3.85
N PRO A 231 -4.83 -6.32 5.00
CA PRO A 231 -4.60 -7.52 5.82
C PRO A 231 -5.86 -8.25 6.30
N LYS A 232 -7.01 -7.55 6.34
CA LYS A 232 -8.31 -8.11 6.73
C LYS A 232 -9.23 -8.40 5.54
N GLY A 233 -8.74 -8.24 4.30
CA GLY A 233 -9.50 -8.44 3.08
C GLY A 233 -10.27 -7.19 2.61
N ASN A 234 -9.93 -5.99 3.08
CA ASN A 234 -10.50 -4.75 2.54
C ASN A 234 -9.98 -4.49 1.12
N ILE A 235 -10.88 -4.16 0.20
CA ILE A 235 -10.52 -3.58 -1.08
C ILE A 235 -10.06 -2.15 -0.83
N GLU A 236 -8.96 -1.75 -1.47
CA GLU A 236 -8.35 -0.43 -1.35
C GLU A 236 -8.24 0.19 -2.74
N PHE A 237 -8.32 1.52 -2.84
CA PHE A 237 -8.35 2.22 -4.12
C PHE A 237 -7.15 3.16 -4.26
N LEU A 238 -6.76 3.44 -5.50
CA LEU A 238 -5.63 4.29 -5.86
C LEU A 238 -6.17 5.55 -6.56
N LEU A 239 -5.75 6.73 -6.10
CA LEU A 239 -5.97 7.99 -6.79
C LEU A 239 -4.62 8.54 -7.25
N LEU A 240 -4.48 8.82 -8.54
CA LEU A 240 -3.40 9.62 -9.09
C LEU A 240 -3.86 11.08 -9.16
N LEU A 241 -3.20 11.92 -8.42
CA LEU A 241 -3.45 13.35 -8.29
C LEU A 241 -2.29 14.15 -8.90
N GLU A 242 -2.55 15.40 -9.29
CA GLU A 242 -1.54 16.34 -9.76
C GLU A 242 -1.77 17.72 -9.19
N LYS A 243 -0.72 18.37 -8.71
CA LYS A 243 -0.73 19.77 -8.32
C LYS A 243 -0.54 20.64 -9.57
N SER A 244 -1.62 21.01 -10.24
CA SER A 244 -1.61 21.68 -11.55
C SER A 244 -2.02 23.16 -11.52
N GLY A 245 -2.14 23.75 -10.32
CA GLY A 245 -2.58 25.15 -10.17
C GLY A 245 -4.07 25.40 -10.40
N THR A 246 -4.76 24.55 -11.14
CA THR A 246 -6.21 24.57 -11.35
C THR A 246 -6.77 23.16 -11.16
N ALA A 247 -7.72 23.03 -10.24
CA ALA A 247 -8.40 21.75 -10.01
C ALA A 247 -9.14 21.31 -11.29
N GLY A 248 -8.97 20.03 -11.66
CA GLY A 248 -9.57 19.45 -12.86
C GLY A 248 -9.67 17.93 -12.78
N GLY A 249 -10.19 17.29 -13.85
CA GLY A 249 -10.33 15.84 -13.89
C GLY A 249 -11.62 15.32 -13.23
N THR A 250 -12.66 16.14 -13.15
CA THR A 250 -13.98 15.72 -12.62
C THR A 250 -14.64 14.65 -13.48
N GLU A 251 -14.31 14.57 -14.76
CA GLU A 251 -14.76 13.54 -15.68
C GLU A 251 -14.33 12.13 -15.25
N VAL A 252 -13.18 12.00 -14.59
CA VAL A 252 -12.67 10.70 -14.08
C VAL A 252 -13.58 10.12 -12.99
N LEU A 253 -14.37 10.94 -12.31
CA LEU A 253 -15.32 10.47 -11.30
C LEU A 253 -16.41 9.58 -11.89
N ALA A 254 -16.72 9.73 -13.19
CA ALA A 254 -17.70 8.89 -13.87
C ALA A 254 -17.28 7.39 -13.95
N ASP A 255 -15.98 7.12 -13.85
CA ASP A 255 -15.42 5.76 -13.92
C ASP A 255 -15.52 5.00 -12.57
N ILE A 256 -15.79 5.71 -11.46
CA ILE A 256 -15.81 5.10 -10.11
C ILE A 256 -16.71 3.86 -10.04
N PRO A 257 -17.96 3.86 -10.53
CA PRO A 257 -18.81 2.67 -10.47
C PRO A 257 -18.18 1.46 -11.15
N HIS A 258 -17.59 1.65 -12.33
CA HIS A 258 -16.93 0.60 -13.10
C HIS A 258 -15.71 0.06 -12.37
N ILE A 259 -14.86 0.93 -11.83
CA ILE A 259 -13.65 0.58 -11.08
C ILE A 259 -14.00 -0.24 -9.83
N VAL A 260 -15.04 0.17 -9.09
CA VAL A 260 -15.53 -0.57 -7.92
C VAL A 260 -16.06 -1.96 -8.32
N ASP A 261 -16.79 -2.05 -9.43
CA ASP A 261 -17.31 -3.33 -9.90
C ASP A 261 -16.18 -4.30 -10.32
N MET A 262 -15.16 -3.80 -11.02
CA MET A 262 -13.96 -4.57 -11.34
C MET A 262 -13.22 -5.04 -10.09
N ALA A 263 -12.99 -4.15 -9.13
CA ALA A 263 -12.30 -4.48 -7.88
C ALA A 263 -13.02 -5.59 -7.10
N HIS A 264 -14.36 -5.56 -7.08
CA HIS A 264 -15.15 -6.62 -6.46
C HIS A 264 -15.14 -7.92 -7.26
N GLY A 265 -15.04 -7.86 -8.58
CA GLY A 265 -14.93 -9.05 -9.44
C GLY A 265 -13.61 -9.80 -9.27
N GLU A 266 -12.52 -9.07 -8.98
CA GLU A 266 -11.17 -9.64 -8.91
C GLU A 266 -10.71 -9.96 -7.48
N LEU A 267 -11.20 -9.22 -6.46
CA LEU A 267 -10.64 -9.25 -5.10
C LEU A 267 -11.62 -9.69 -4.01
N ALA A 268 -12.92 -9.80 -4.29
CA ALA A 268 -13.94 -10.15 -3.27
C ALA A 268 -14.18 -11.65 -3.16
#